data_10eee3ffb767461501b32cbd42fe3542
#
_entry.id   10eee3ffb767461501b32cbd42fe3542
#
_cell.length_a   1.000
_cell.length_b   1.000
_cell.length_c   1.000
_cell.angle_alpha   90.00
_cell.angle_beta   90.00
_cell.angle_gamma   90.00
#
_symmetry.space_group_name_H-M   'P 1'
#
loop_
_entity.id
_entity.type
_entity.pdbx_description
1 polymer ?
#
loop_
_entity_poly.entity_id
_entity_poly.type
_entity_poly.pdbx_seq_one_letter_code
_entity_poly.pdbx_strand_id
1 'polypeptide(L)'
;MNIETERLELVALTPTQLEWWLNDCHRLECELNCLYRAEPMEGLFRQIVAGQLAAAKRDPGHYVWHSFWFLIRKSDRTVVGSADFKGLPDSGGLVEIGYGLGRE
;
A
#
# COMPACT_ATOMS: atom_id res chain seq x y z
N MET A 1 5.03 -9.21 -2.32
CA MET A 1 5.15 -9.15 -3.78
C MET A 1 5.67 -7.79 -4.19
N ASN A 2 6.66 -7.75 -5.06
CA ASN A 2 7.27 -6.51 -5.52
C ASN A 2 7.28 -6.46 -7.03
N ILE A 3 7.05 -5.26 -7.57
CA ILE A 3 7.16 -4.99 -9.00
C ILE A 3 8.10 -3.81 -9.15
N GLU A 4 9.07 -3.92 -10.05
CA GLU A 4 10.03 -2.84 -10.26
C GLU A 4 9.88 -2.23 -11.64
N THR A 5 9.97 -0.89 -11.66
CA THR A 5 10.13 -0.13 -12.89
C THR A 5 11.51 0.51 -12.86
N GLU A 6 11.85 1.30 -13.89
CA GLU A 6 13.12 1.98 -13.94
C GLU A 6 13.38 2.87 -12.72
N ARG A 7 12.36 3.59 -12.25
CA ARG A 7 12.49 4.58 -11.18
C ARG A 7 11.78 4.22 -9.87
N LEU A 8 10.87 3.26 -9.92
CA LEU A 8 10.00 2.93 -8.79
C LEU A 8 10.07 1.45 -8.45
N GLU A 9 9.92 1.17 -7.17
CA GLU A 9 9.62 -0.15 -6.68
C GLU A 9 8.20 -0.13 -6.11
N LEU A 10 7.36 -1.05 -6.56
CA LEU A 10 6.00 -1.17 -6.07
C LEU A 10 5.95 -2.37 -5.14
N VAL A 11 5.57 -2.13 -3.89
CA VAL A 11 5.57 -3.15 -2.84
C VAL A 11 4.16 -3.33 -2.32
N ALA A 12 3.60 -4.55 -2.47
CA ALA A 12 2.32 -4.88 -1.88
C ALA A 12 2.54 -5.16 -0.39
N LEU A 13 1.84 -4.42 0.48
CA LEU A 13 1.97 -4.61 1.92
C LEU A 13 1.23 -5.86 2.36
N THR A 14 1.86 -6.66 3.20
CA THR A 14 1.20 -7.79 3.86
C THR A 14 0.21 -7.26 4.89
N PRO A 15 -0.74 -8.09 5.39
CA PRO A 15 -1.63 -7.65 6.45
C PRO A 15 -0.88 -7.13 7.69
N THR A 16 0.22 -7.76 8.08
CA THR A 16 1.05 -7.29 9.19
C THR A 16 1.64 -5.91 8.90
N GLN A 17 2.12 -5.70 7.67
CA GLN A 17 2.69 -4.42 7.27
C GLN A 17 1.63 -3.33 7.20
N LEU A 18 0.40 -3.65 6.77
CA LEU A 18 -0.72 -2.70 6.81
C LEU A 18 -1.00 -2.25 8.24
N GLU A 19 -0.96 -3.19 9.19
CA GLU A 19 -1.16 -2.88 10.60
C GLU A 19 -0.07 -1.95 11.13
N TRP A 20 1.18 -2.18 10.76
CA TRP A 20 2.27 -1.28 11.12
C TRP A 20 2.08 0.11 10.52
N TRP A 21 1.62 0.19 9.27
CA TRP A 21 1.36 1.47 8.63
C TRP A 21 0.31 2.28 9.40
N LEU A 22 -0.71 1.60 9.91
CA LEU A 22 -1.76 2.25 10.70
C LEU A 22 -1.30 2.67 12.09
N ASN A 23 -0.47 1.86 12.73
CA ASN A 23 -0.20 2.00 14.17
C ASN A 23 1.26 2.27 14.54
N ASP A 24 2.20 1.94 13.66
CA ASP A 24 3.63 2.09 13.93
C ASP A 24 4.37 2.25 12.60
N CYS A 25 4.15 3.39 11.96
CA CYS A 25 4.71 3.67 10.63
C CYS A 25 6.24 3.62 10.63
N HIS A 26 6.87 4.05 11.72
CA HIS A 26 8.32 4.02 11.82
C HIS A 26 8.87 2.58 11.70
N ARG A 27 8.17 1.61 12.30
CA ARG A 27 8.56 0.21 12.18
C ARG A 27 8.47 -0.26 10.73
N LEU A 28 7.41 0.17 10.01
CA LEU A 28 7.26 -0.16 8.60
C LEU A 28 8.39 0.44 7.77
N GLU A 29 8.75 1.70 8.05
CA GLU A 29 9.88 2.35 7.37
C GLU A 29 11.17 1.56 7.56
N CYS A 30 11.44 1.11 8.77
CA CYS A 30 12.63 0.32 9.06
C CYS A 30 12.59 -1.05 8.34
N GLU A 31 11.44 -1.69 8.36
CA GLU A 31 11.26 -3.01 7.74
C GLU A 31 11.47 -2.97 6.23
N LEU A 32 10.97 -1.93 5.57
CA LEU A 32 11.06 -1.77 4.13
C LEU A 32 12.26 -0.94 3.69
N ASN A 33 13.02 -0.39 4.64
CA ASN A 33 14.14 0.49 4.37
C ASN A 33 13.71 1.66 3.46
N CYS A 34 12.73 2.42 3.94
CA CYS A 34 12.17 3.54 3.17
C CYS A 34 11.76 4.67 4.11
N LEU A 35 11.45 5.84 3.52
CA LEU A 35 10.90 6.99 4.24
C LEU A 35 9.50 7.27 3.71
N TYR A 36 8.52 7.34 4.60
CA TYR A 36 7.14 7.60 4.20
C TYR A 36 6.90 9.11 4.10
N ARG A 37 6.63 9.59 2.88
CA ARG A 37 6.32 10.99 2.60
C ARG A 37 5.03 11.14 1.79
N ALA A 38 4.19 10.11 1.82
CA ALA A 38 2.93 10.12 1.10
C ALA A 38 1.80 10.65 1.98
N GLU A 39 0.56 10.29 1.67
CA GLU A 39 -0.61 10.84 2.36
C GLU A 39 -0.60 10.49 3.86
N PRO A 40 -0.87 11.48 4.76
CA PRO A 40 -0.90 11.23 6.20
C PRO A 40 -1.96 10.19 6.58
N MET A 41 -1.63 9.36 7.57
CA MET A 41 -2.52 8.29 8.04
C MET A 41 -3.53 8.87 9.03
N GLU A 42 -4.51 9.60 8.51
CA GLU A 42 -5.54 10.25 9.33
C GLU A 42 -6.85 10.39 8.55
N GLY A 43 -7.92 10.67 9.27
CA GLY A 43 -9.24 10.95 8.67
C GLY A 43 -9.76 9.81 7.82
N LEU A 44 -10.34 10.17 6.67
CA LEU A 44 -10.93 9.20 5.75
C LEU A 44 -9.90 8.20 5.22
N PHE A 45 -8.70 8.67 4.94
CA PHE A 45 -7.65 7.79 4.42
C PHE A 45 -7.35 6.66 5.41
N ARG A 46 -7.25 6.98 6.70
CA ARG A 46 -7.05 5.97 7.74
C ARG A 46 -8.20 4.97 7.78
N GLN A 47 -9.43 5.42 7.59
CA GLN A 47 -10.58 4.53 7.56
C GLN A 47 -10.53 3.58 6.37
N ILE A 48 -10.10 4.09 5.21
CA ILE A 48 -9.95 3.28 4.00
C ILE A 48 -8.90 2.20 4.21
N VAL A 49 -7.74 2.57 4.74
CA VAL A 49 -6.65 1.61 4.98
C VAL A 49 -7.07 0.56 6.01
N ALA A 50 -7.76 0.96 7.07
CA ALA A 50 -8.26 0.02 8.08
C ALA A 50 -9.26 -0.97 7.47
N GLY A 51 -10.11 -0.50 6.56
CA GLY A 51 -11.05 -1.36 5.84
C GLY A 51 -10.33 -2.37 4.95
N GLN A 52 -9.28 -1.95 4.27
CA GLN A 52 -8.46 -2.84 3.44
C GLN A 52 -7.73 -3.88 4.29
N LEU A 53 -7.23 -3.47 5.46
CA LEU A 53 -6.61 -4.42 6.38
C LEU A 53 -7.60 -5.51 6.81
N ALA A 54 -8.83 -5.12 7.15
CA ALA A 54 -9.86 -6.08 7.52
C ALA A 54 -10.16 -7.04 6.38
N ALA A 55 -10.25 -6.53 5.15
CA ALA A 55 -10.48 -7.37 3.96
C ALA A 55 -9.31 -8.33 3.72
N ALA A 56 -8.08 -7.87 3.86
CA ALA A 56 -6.89 -8.69 3.69
C ALA A 56 -6.82 -9.81 4.73
N LYS A 57 -7.24 -9.54 5.96
CA LYS A 57 -7.27 -10.56 7.02
C LYS A 57 -8.35 -11.61 6.77
N ARG A 58 -9.48 -11.22 6.15
CA ARG A 58 -10.55 -12.16 5.81
C ARG A 58 -10.22 -13.04 4.61
N ASP A 59 -9.32 -12.58 3.74
CA ASP A 59 -8.99 -13.26 2.50
C ASP A 59 -7.47 -13.26 2.29
N PRO A 60 -6.70 -13.90 3.17
CA PRO A 60 -5.24 -13.79 3.13
C PRO A 60 -4.62 -14.40 1.86
N GLY A 61 -5.31 -15.34 1.21
CA GLY A 61 -4.83 -15.93 -0.04
C GLY A 61 -4.83 -14.95 -1.21
N HIS A 62 -5.58 -13.86 -1.10
CA HIS A 62 -5.70 -12.84 -2.14
C HIS A 62 -5.36 -11.45 -1.59
N TYR A 63 -4.50 -11.36 -0.57
CA TYR A 63 -4.26 -10.10 0.11
C TYR A 63 -3.75 -9.00 -0.82
N VAL A 64 -3.03 -9.34 -1.89
CA VAL A 64 -2.50 -8.36 -2.84
C VAL A 64 -3.60 -7.54 -3.51
N TRP A 65 -4.82 -8.09 -3.63
CA TRP A 65 -5.96 -7.40 -4.21
C TRP A 65 -6.72 -6.55 -3.20
N HIS A 66 -6.49 -6.78 -1.92
CA HIS A 66 -7.14 -6.03 -0.83
C HIS A 66 -6.20 -5.03 -0.19
N SER A 67 -4.90 -5.16 -0.42
CA SER A 67 -3.89 -4.37 0.24
C SER A 67 -3.61 -3.08 -0.51
N PHE A 68 -2.80 -2.23 0.12
CA PHE A 68 -2.18 -1.09 -0.55
C PHE A 68 -0.79 -1.47 -1.04
N TRP A 69 -0.39 -0.84 -2.12
CA TRP A 69 0.94 -0.95 -2.69
C TRP A 69 1.66 0.35 -2.48
N PHE A 70 2.85 0.31 -1.92
CA PHE A 70 3.70 1.49 -1.83
C PHE A 70 4.43 1.71 -3.14
N LEU A 71 4.51 2.98 -3.55
CA LEU A 71 5.32 3.41 -4.68
C LEU A 71 6.58 4.04 -4.10
N ILE A 72 7.69 3.31 -4.13
CA ILE A 72 8.95 3.73 -3.52
C ILE A 72 9.89 4.22 -4.60
N ARG A 73 10.33 5.48 -4.49
CA ARG A 73 11.28 6.06 -5.43
C ARG A 73 12.66 5.46 -5.16
N LYS A 74 13.26 4.85 -6.19
CA LYS A 74 14.53 4.12 -6.02
C LYS A 74 15.71 5.00 -5.64
N SER A 75 15.72 6.25 -6.10
CA SER A 75 16.87 7.14 -5.90
C SER A 75 17.15 7.45 -4.44
N ASP A 76 16.11 7.53 -3.59
CA ASP A 76 16.25 7.89 -2.18
C ASP A 76 15.39 7.02 -1.25
N ARG A 77 14.75 6.00 -1.77
CA ARG A 77 13.88 5.11 -1.01
C ARG A 77 12.73 5.84 -0.33
N THR A 78 12.20 6.88 -0.98
CA THR A 78 11.05 7.62 -0.46
C THR A 78 9.75 7.04 -1.01
N VAL A 79 8.79 6.79 -0.11
CA VAL A 79 7.43 6.41 -0.51
C VAL A 79 6.73 7.67 -1.00
N VAL A 80 6.51 7.77 -2.30
CA VAL A 80 5.92 8.98 -2.90
C VAL A 80 4.42 8.86 -3.11
N GLY A 81 3.87 7.67 -2.94
CA GLY A 81 2.44 7.45 -3.10
C GLY A 81 2.06 6.04 -2.75
N SER A 82 0.77 5.78 -2.84
CA SER A 82 0.21 4.45 -2.61
C SER A 82 -0.92 4.19 -3.60
N ALA A 83 -1.17 2.92 -3.86
CA ALA A 83 -2.24 2.50 -4.76
C ALA A 83 -2.97 1.30 -4.17
N ASP A 84 -4.25 1.15 -4.49
CA ASP A 84 -5.01 -0.02 -4.07
C ASP A 84 -5.95 -0.44 -5.19
N PHE A 85 -6.26 -1.73 -5.23
CA PHE A 85 -7.30 -2.25 -6.10
C PHE A 85 -8.63 -2.16 -5.35
N LYS A 86 -9.72 -1.89 -6.08
CA LYS A 86 -11.06 -1.77 -5.49
C LYS A 86 -11.75 -3.13 -5.39
N GLY A 87 -10.97 -4.19 -5.22
CA GLY A 87 -11.44 -5.56 -5.07
C GLY A 87 -10.76 -6.48 -6.04
N LEU A 88 -11.25 -7.72 -6.10
CA LEU A 88 -10.73 -8.72 -7.03
C LEU A 88 -11.10 -8.37 -8.48
N PRO A 89 -10.30 -8.82 -9.47
CA PRO A 89 -10.69 -8.65 -10.86
C PRO A 89 -12.06 -9.28 -11.14
N ASP A 90 -12.84 -8.65 -11.99
CA ASP A 90 -14.13 -9.19 -12.39
C ASP A 90 -13.96 -10.35 -13.40
N SER A 91 -15.07 -10.89 -13.91
CA SER A 91 -15.05 -11.99 -14.85
C SER A 91 -14.35 -11.69 -16.17
N GLY A 92 -14.21 -10.40 -16.51
CA GLY A 92 -13.48 -9.95 -17.70
C GLY A 92 -12.03 -9.61 -17.40
N GLY A 93 -11.58 -9.79 -16.15
CA GLY A 93 -10.22 -9.44 -15.75
C GLY A 93 -10.04 -7.97 -15.42
N LEU A 94 -11.12 -7.19 -15.38
CA LEU A 94 -11.04 -5.76 -15.07
C LEU A 94 -11.04 -5.54 -13.56
N VAL A 95 -10.22 -4.58 -13.12
CA VAL A 95 -10.12 -4.21 -11.72
C VAL A 95 -10.03 -2.69 -11.62
N GLU A 96 -10.69 -2.13 -10.60
CA GLU A 96 -10.65 -0.70 -10.34
C GLU A 96 -9.46 -0.39 -9.44
N ILE A 97 -8.70 0.66 -9.77
CA ILE A 97 -7.51 1.06 -9.03
C ILE A 97 -7.72 2.45 -8.45
N GLY A 98 -7.45 2.58 -7.14
CA GLY A 98 -7.35 3.86 -6.48
C GLY A 98 -5.90 4.15 -6.14
N TYR A 99 -5.50 5.42 -6.17
CA TYR A 99 -4.15 5.77 -5.76
C TYR A 99 -4.09 7.19 -5.21
N GLY A 100 -3.07 7.43 -4.38
CA GLY A 100 -2.80 8.74 -3.84
C GLY A 100 -1.32 9.06 -3.89
N LEU A 101 -0.97 10.30 -4.16
CA LEU A 101 0.40 10.75 -4.20
C LEU A 101 0.67 11.70 -3.05
N GLY A 102 1.88 11.63 -2.49
CA GLY A 102 2.34 12.60 -1.52
C GLY A 102 2.66 13.93 -2.16
N ARG A 103 3.04 14.91 -1.35
CA ARG A 103 3.35 16.26 -1.81
C ARG A 103 4.84 16.47 -2.08
N GLU A 104 5.57 15.41 -2.21
CA GLU A 104 6.99 15.46 -2.52
C GLU A 104 7.27 16.03 -3.89
#